data_68cd428dcc90cfb3f91b055de71dc226
#
_entry.id   68cd428dcc90cfb3f91b055de71dc226
#
_cell.length_a   1.000
_cell.length_b   1.000
_cell.length_c   1.000
_cell.angle_alpha   90.00
_cell.angle_beta   90.00
_cell.angle_gamma   90.00
#
_symmetry.space_group_name_H-M   'P 1'
#
loop_
_entity.id
_entity.type
_entity.pdbx_description
1 polymer ?
#
loop_
_entity_poly.entity_id
_entity_poly.type
_entity_poly.pdbx_seq_one_letter_code
_entity_poly.pdbx_strand_id
1 'polypeptide(L)'
;MHCRDKTDKPFAVNLTILHTIKPVPYEDYTQAIVDSGVKIVETAGRNPEPFLPLFKSAGIKVIHKCTSIRHSLKSESIGCDAVSVDGFECAGHPGEDDVTNLILLPLAARRLKIPFVASGGLGDDRGLAAALALGADGINMGTRFMVTEEAPIHTKVKQAMVDASELDTALIYRTLSNTARVF
;
A
#
# COMPACT_ATOMS: atom_id res chain seq x y z
N MET A 1 16.60 15.52 -3.85
CA MET A 1 15.35 14.75 -3.54
C MET A 1 14.73 15.35 -2.29
N HIS A 2 13.62 16.07 -2.44
CA HIS A 2 13.02 16.92 -1.37
C HIS A 2 12.70 16.20 -0.05
N CYS A 3 12.52 14.88 -0.07
CA CYS A 3 12.20 14.16 1.16
C CYS A 3 13.41 14.11 2.12
N ARG A 4 14.62 13.92 1.59
CA ARG A 4 15.86 13.89 2.40
C ARG A 4 16.19 15.24 3.04
N ASP A 5 15.76 16.32 2.40
CA ASP A 5 15.98 17.67 2.91
C ASP A 5 15.07 17.99 4.11
N LYS A 6 14.04 17.17 4.33
CA LYS A 6 13.00 17.37 5.35
C LYS A 6 13.06 16.40 6.52
N THR A 7 13.78 15.28 6.38
CA THR A 7 13.84 14.27 7.43
C THR A 7 15.11 13.42 7.33
N ASP A 8 15.66 13.07 8.48
CA ASP A 8 16.71 12.07 8.66
C ASP A 8 16.17 10.66 8.92
N LYS A 9 14.86 10.54 9.07
CA LYS A 9 14.18 9.27 9.33
C LYS A 9 14.05 8.40 8.08
N PRO A 10 13.98 7.08 8.22
CA PRO A 10 13.73 6.18 7.10
C PRO A 10 12.41 6.52 6.39
N PHE A 11 12.44 6.50 5.06
CA PHE A 11 11.25 6.61 4.22
C PHE A 11 11.34 5.65 3.03
N ALA A 12 10.20 5.31 2.48
CA ALA A 12 10.06 4.46 1.31
C ALA A 12 9.63 5.26 0.07
N VAL A 13 9.91 4.70 -1.11
CA VAL A 13 9.34 5.15 -2.38
C VAL A 13 8.34 4.10 -2.85
N ASN A 14 7.20 4.55 -3.38
CA ASN A 14 6.22 3.64 -3.97
C ASN A 14 6.47 3.42 -5.46
N LEU A 15 6.37 2.16 -5.90
CA LEU A 15 6.37 1.77 -7.30
C LEU A 15 5.09 0.97 -7.59
N THR A 16 4.12 1.61 -8.22
CA THR A 16 2.87 0.95 -8.62
C THR A 16 3.03 0.30 -9.99
N ILE A 17 2.86 -1.02 -10.04
CA ILE A 17 3.03 -1.84 -11.25
C ILE A 17 1.64 -2.17 -11.79
N LEU A 18 1.20 -1.45 -12.82
CA LEU A 18 -0.12 -1.61 -13.43
C LEU A 18 -0.02 -1.98 -14.92
N HIS A 19 -1.09 -2.57 -15.43
CA HIS A 19 -1.33 -2.60 -16.86
C HIS A 19 -1.68 -1.20 -17.34
N THR A 20 -0.98 -0.74 -18.32
CA THR A 20 -1.22 0.55 -18.95
C THR A 20 -1.31 0.38 -20.47
N ILE A 21 -2.08 1.24 -21.13
CA ILE A 21 -2.21 1.24 -22.59
C ILE A 21 -0.86 1.58 -23.25
N LYS A 22 -0.08 2.45 -22.61
CA LYS A 22 1.29 2.78 -23.04
C LYS A 22 2.28 2.04 -22.14
N PRO A 23 3.34 1.44 -22.69
CA PRO A 23 4.39 0.82 -21.88
C PRO A 23 4.95 1.82 -20.87
N VAL A 24 5.07 1.38 -19.62
CA VAL A 24 5.73 2.16 -18.56
C VAL A 24 7.19 1.69 -18.49
N PRO A 25 8.16 2.60 -18.47
CA PRO A 25 9.58 2.25 -18.38
C PRO A 25 9.95 1.86 -16.94
N TYR A 26 9.45 0.71 -16.50
CA TYR A 26 9.70 0.23 -15.12
C TYR A 26 11.17 0.00 -14.83
N GLU A 27 11.97 -0.37 -15.83
CA GLU A 27 13.41 -0.54 -15.68
C GLU A 27 14.09 0.78 -15.31
N ASP A 28 13.73 1.88 -15.98
CA ASP A 28 14.25 3.21 -15.67
C ASP A 28 13.82 3.66 -14.26
N TYR A 29 12.56 3.37 -13.89
CA TYR A 29 12.06 3.73 -12.55
C TYR A 29 12.76 2.93 -11.45
N THR A 30 12.95 1.63 -11.65
CA THR A 30 13.67 0.80 -10.67
C THR A 30 15.13 1.20 -10.54
N GLN A 31 15.80 1.52 -11.66
CA GLN A 31 17.16 2.04 -11.63
C GLN A 31 17.23 3.40 -10.90
N ALA A 32 16.31 4.31 -11.16
CA ALA A 32 16.23 5.59 -10.46
C ALA A 32 16.01 5.42 -8.95
N ILE A 33 15.22 4.42 -8.54
CA ILE A 33 15.05 4.08 -7.13
C ILE A 33 16.38 3.64 -6.52
N VAL A 34 17.12 2.76 -7.19
CA VAL A 34 18.44 2.29 -6.74
C VAL A 34 19.44 3.47 -6.63
N ASP A 35 19.53 4.27 -7.67
CA ASP A 35 20.44 5.42 -7.73
C ASP A 35 20.09 6.49 -6.68
N SER A 36 18.83 6.57 -6.29
CA SER A 36 18.40 7.48 -5.24
C SER A 36 18.97 7.11 -3.86
N GLY A 37 19.39 5.86 -3.67
CA GLY A 37 19.93 5.34 -2.40
C GLY A 37 18.89 5.20 -1.29
N VAL A 38 17.58 5.19 -1.59
CA VAL A 38 16.53 4.81 -0.62
C VAL A 38 16.75 3.37 -0.16
N LYS A 39 16.31 3.06 1.05
CA LYS A 39 16.51 1.72 1.64
C LYS A 39 15.26 0.86 1.64
N ILE A 40 14.12 1.45 1.30
CA ILE A 40 12.83 0.76 1.31
C ILE A 40 12.06 1.17 0.05
N VAL A 41 11.49 0.18 -0.63
CA VAL A 41 10.52 0.37 -1.70
C VAL A 41 9.20 -0.33 -1.32
N GLU A 42 8.09 0.36 -1.48
CA GLU A 42 6.77 -0.25 -1.46
C GLU A 42 6.35 -0.51 -2.91
N THR A 43 5.97 -1.74 -3.22
CA THR A 43 5.41 -2.08 -4.54
C THR A 43 3.93 -2.38 -4.42
N ALA A 44 3.15 -2.02 -5.42
CA ALA A 44 1.72 -2.25 -5.48
C ALA A 44 1.29 -2.73 -6.87
N GLY A 45 0.12 -3.37 -6.95
CA GLY A 45 -0.47 -3.84 -8.19
C GLY A 45 0.02 -5.24 -8.57
N ARG A 46 0.80 -5.36 -9.65
CA ARG A 46 1.24 -6.67 -10.16
C ARG A 46 2.43 -7.24 -9.40
N ASN A 47 2.70 -8.53 -9.64
CA ASN A 47 3.82 -9.25 -9.06
C ASN A 47 5.16 -8.51 -9.23
N PRO A 48 5.86 -8.15 -8.14
CA PRO A 48 7.13 -7.41 -8.18
C PRO A 48 8.34 -8.31 -8.48
N GLU A 49 8.15 -9.61 -8.64
CA GLU A 49 9.21 -10.62 -8.78
C GLU A 49 10.31 -10.24 -9.79
N PRO A 50 10.00 -9.65 -10.99
CA PRO A 50 11.05 -9.25 -11.94
C PRO A 50 12.02 -8.19 -11.42
N PHE A 51 11.61 -7.37 -10.46
CA PHE A 51 12.42 -6.25 -9.94
C PHE A 51 13.16 -6.60 -8.64
N LEU A 52 12.78 -7.68 -7.97
CA LEU A 52 13.37 -8.10 -6.69
C LEU A 52 14.90 -8.31 -6.76
N PRO A 53 15.47 -8.95 -7.80
CA PRO A 53 16.91 -9.13 -7.87
C PRO A 53 17.70 -7.81 -7.83
N LEU A 54 17.21 -6.78 -8.55
CA LEU A 54 17.82 -5.46 -8.58
C LEU A 54 17.73 -4.77 -7.21
N PHE A 55 16.55 -4.76 -6.58
CA PHE A 55 16.39 -4.16 -5.27
C PHE A 55 17.23 -4.85 -4.19
N LYS A 56 17.27 -6.17 -4.21
CA LYS A 56 18.07 -6.96 -3.25
C LYS A 56 19.58 -6.73 -3.41
N SER A 57 20.08 -6.69 -4.65
CA SER A 57 21.51 -6.41 -4.90
C SER A 57 21.92 -5.02 -4.40
N ALA A 58 21.00 -4.07 -4.40
CA ALA A 58 21.17 -2.71 -3.86
C ALA A 58 20.92 -2.61 -2.34
N GLY A 59 20.58 -3.70 -1.66
CA GLY A 59 20.26 -3.73 -0.24
C GLY A 59 18.94 -3.02 0.12
N ILE A 60 18.01 -2.92 -0.83
CA ILE A 60 16.70 -2.28 -0.66
C ILE A 60 15.70 -3.31 -0.15
N LYS A 61 14.97 -2.99 0.91
CA LYS A 61 13.87 -3.78 1.44
C LYS A 61 12.60 -3.55 0.64
N VAL A 62 11.88 -4.62 0.35
CA VAL A 62 10.65 -4.58 -0.48
C VAL A 62 9.44 -4.92 0.38
N ILE A 63 8.48 -3.99 0.44
CA ILE A 63 7.15 -4.19 1.00
C ILE A 63 6.19 -4.29 -0.18
N HIS A 64 5.39 -5.35 -0.27
CA HIS A 64 4.41 -5.49 -1.37
C HIS A 64 2.97 -5.40 -0.85
N LYS A 65 2.15 -4.59 -1.53
CA LYS A 65 0.71 -4.47 -1.23
C LYS A 65 -0.08 -5.64 -1.79
N CYS A 66 -0.89 -6.27 -0.93
CA CYS A 66 -1.66 -7.45 -1.26
C CYS A 66 -3.09 -7.32 -0.74
N THR A 67 -4.08 -7.63 -1.56
CA THR A 67 -5.50 -7.61 -1.20
C THR A 67 -6.05 -8.99 -0.82
N SER A 68 -5.21 -10.02 -0.78
CA SER A 68 -5.59 -11.38 -0.38
C SER A 68 -4.43 -12.13 0.26
N ILE A 69 -4.76 -13.12 1.08
CA ILE A 69 -3.75 -13.98 1.72
C ILE A 69 -2.97 -14.80 0.70
N ARG A 70 -3.60 -15.21 -0.39
CA ARG A 70 -2.92 -15.90 -1.50
C ARG A 70 -1.79 -15.05 -2.09
N HIS A 71 -2.05 -13.77 -2.34
CA HIS A 71 -1.05 -12.84 -2.86
C HIS A 71 0.03 -12.53 -1.81
N SER A 72 -0.34 -12.40 -0.54
CA SER A 72 0.61 -12.20 0.56
C SER A 72 1.61 -13.35 0.69
N LEU A 73 1.12 -14.60 0.65
CA LEU A 73 1.97 -15.80 0.65
C LEU A 73 2.85 -15.92 -0.60
N LYS A 74 2.33 -15.54 -1.77
CA LYS A 74 3.15 -15.49 -2.99
C LYS A 74 4.26 -14.46 -2.83
N SER A 75 3.96 -13.27 -2.29
CA SER A 75 4.96 -12.22 -2.06
C SER A 75 6.05 -12.66 -1.09
N GLU A 76 5.69 -13.34 -0.01
CA GLU A 76 6.66 -13.99 0.89
C GLU A 76 7.53 -15.00 0.13
N SER A 77 6.91 -15.88 -0.66
CA SER A 77 7.62 -16.98 -1.37
C SER A 77 8.64 -16.48 -2.41
N ILE A 78 8.38 -15.34 -3.05
CA ILE A 78 9.31 -14.72 -4.00
C ILE A 78 10.37 -13.86 -3.32
N GLY A 79 10.24 -13.66 -2.00
CA GLY A 79 11.23 -13.01 -1.17
C GLY A 79 11.04 -11.51 -0.94
N CYS A 80 9.81 -11.01 -0.92
CA CYS A 80 9.53 -9.71 -0.32
C CYS A 80 9.91 -9.72 1.17
N ASP A 81 10.34 -8.59 1.71
CA ASP A 81 10.76 -8.47 3.10
C ASP A 81 9.57 -8.26 4.05
N ALA A 82 8.49 -7.67 3.56
CA ALA A 82 7.23 -7.48 4.26
C ALA A 82 6.06 -7.35 3.28
N VAL A 83 4.83 -7.42 3.78
CA VAL A 83 3.63 -7.14 2.99
C VAL A 83 2.76 -6.08 3.66
N SER A 84 2.04 -5.30 2.84
CA SER A 84 0.91 -4.49 3.26
C SER A 84 -0.36 -5.24 2.90
N VAL A 85 -1.15 -5.63 3.90
CA VAL A 85 -2.42 -6.35 3.69
C VAL A 85 -3.53 -5.32 3.61
N ASP A 86 -4.08 -5.16 2.41
CA ASP A 86 -5.09 -4.16 2.11
C ASP A 86 -6.48 -4.80 2.18
N GLY A 87 -7.28 -4.46 3.18
CA GLY A 87 -8.67 -4.88 3.29
C GLY A 87 -9.60 -4.18 2.30
N PHE A 88 -10.80 -4.73 2.12
CA PHE A 88 -11.83 -4.16 1.25
C PHE A 88 -12.18 -2.70 1.59
N GLU A 89 -11.93 -2.28 2.83
CA GLU A 89 -12.15 -0.93 3.33
C GLU A 89 -11.20 0.12 2.72
N CYS A 90 -10.15 -0.30 2.03
CA CYS A 90 -9.17 0.64 1.48
C CYS A 90 -9.76 1.49 0.35
N ALA A 91 -9.24 2.71 0.23
CA ALA A 91 -9.49 3.56 -0.92
C ALA A 91 -8.62 3.13 -2.12
N GLY A 92 -8.92 3.61 -3.30
CA GLY A 92 -8.22 3.23 -4.53
C GLY A 92 -8.63 1.84 -5.01
N HIS A 93 -7.70 0.90 -5.11
CA HIS A 93 -7.95 -0.45 -5.65
C HIS A 93 -8.02 -1.49 -4.52
N PRO A 94 -9.23 -1.80 -3.98
CA PRO A 94 -9.39 -2.71 -2.85
C PRO A 94 -9.25 -4.20 -3.22
N GLY A 95 -8.96 -4.52 -4.47
CA GLY A 95 -9.04 -5.88 -5.00
C GLY A 95 -10.47 -6.26 -5.37
N GLU A 96 -10.66 -7.54 -5.75
CA GLU A 96 -11.93 -8.02 -6.30
C GLU A 96 -12.69 -8.96 -5.33
N ASP A 97 -12.06 -9.35 -4.22
CA ASP A 97 -12.58 -10.41 -3.34
C ASP A 97 -13.48 -9.88 -2.21
N ASP A 98 -13.64 -8.58 -2.06
CA ASP A 98 -14.48 -7.90 -1.05
C ASP A 98 -14.23 -8.38 0.40
N VAL A 99 -13.00 -8.80 0.73
CA VAL A 99 -12.67 -9.33 2.05
C VAL A 99 -12.11 -8.23 2.96
N THR A 100 -12.73 -8.08 4.12
CA THR A 100 -12.39 -7.05 5.11
C THR A 100 -11.16 -7.40 5.95
N ASN A 101 -10.57 -6.39 6.58
CA ASN A 101 -9.43 -6.54 7.48
C ASN A 101 -9.71 -7.45 8.69
N LEU A 102 -10.93 -7.48 9.21
CA LEU A 102 -11.30 -8.39 10.30
C LEU A 102 -11.12 -9.87 9.94
N ILE A 103 -11.15 -10.21 8.67
CA ILE A 103 -10.90 -11.58 8.17
C ILE A 103 -9.44 -11.73 7.73
N LEU A 104 -8.91 -10.76 6.99
CA LEU A 104 -7.58 -10.88 6.38
C LEU A 104 -6.46 -10.87 7.42
N LEU A 105 -6.49 -9.94 8.41
CA LEU A 105 -5.38 -9.78 9.35
C LEU A 105 -5.15 -11.00 10.24
N PRO A 106 -6.17 -11.61 10.87
CA PRO A 106 -5.96 -12.84 11.64
C PRO A 106 -5.47 -14.02 10.81
N LEU A 107 -5.87 -14.08 9.52
CA LEU A 107 -5.36 -15.10 8.59
C LEU A 107 -3.90 -14.82 8.20
N ALA A 108 -3.54 -13.56 7.96
CA ALA A 108 -2.17 -13.16 7.69
C ALA A 108 -1.26 -13.53 8.87
N ALA A 109 -1.65 -13.14 10.10
CA ALA A 109 -0.91 -13.44 11.33
C ALA A 109 -0.65 -14.94 11.54
N ARG A 110 -1.59 -15.80 11.12
CA ARG A 110 -1.43 -17.26 11.25
C ARG A 110 -0.56 -17.88 10.17
N ARG A 111 -0.41 -17.26 9.02
CA ARG A 111 0.13 -17.88 7.81
C ARG A 111 1.43 -17.27 7.31
N LEU A 112 1.64 -15.97 7.51
CA LEU A 112 2.87 -15.27 7.12
C LEU A 112 3.95 -15.50 8.16
N LYS A 113 5.19 -15.55 7.68
CA LYS A 113 6.41 -15.63 8.49
C LYS A 113 7.22 -14.32 8.42
N ILE A 114 6.88 -13.46 7.47
CA ILE A 114 7.46 -12.11 7.33
C ILE A 114 6.54 -11.08 7.97
N PRO A 115 7.06 -9.92 8.39
CA PRO A 115 6.26 -8.83 8.92
C PRO A 115 5.16 -8.38 7.97
N PHE A 116 4.03 -7.91 8.53
CA PHE A 116 2.99 -7.31 7.72
C PHE A 116 2.35 -6.11 8.40
N VAL A 117 1.96 -5.13 7.60
CA VAL A 117 1.18 -3.98 8.05
C VAL A 117 -0.25 -4.07 7.52
N ALA A 118 -1.21 -3.57 8.29
CA ALA A 118 -2.60 -3.51 7.90
C ALA A 118 -2.89 -2.20 7.16
N SER A 119 -3.70 -2.25 6.11
CA SER A 119 -4.09 -1.10 5.31
C SER A 119 -5.58 -1.16 4.96
N GLY A 120 -6.23 0.01 4.89
CA GLY A 120 -7.65 0.14 4.61
C GLY A 120 -8.53 0.28 5.85
N GLY A 121 -9.29 1.37 5.91
CA GLY A 121 -10.21 1.67 7.01
C GLY A 121 -9.56 2.06 8.34
N LEU A 122 -8.24 2.15 8.40
CA LEU A 122 -7.46 2.42 9.61
C LEU A 122 -6.94 3.86 9.56
N GLY A 123 -7.52 4.75 10.33
CA GLY A 123 -7.23 6.18 10.24
C GLY A 123 -6.83 6.88 11.54
N ASP A 124 -6.76 6.17 12.68
CA ASP A 124 -6.47 6.73 13.98
C ASP A 124 -5.78 5.71 14.92
N ASP A 125 -5.60 6.09 16.18
CA ASP A 125 -5.02 5.28 17.25
C ASP A 125 -5.82 4.01 17.56
N ARG A 126 -7.15 4.06 17.44
CA ARG A 126 -8.03 2.90 17.64
C ARG A 126 -7.83 1.88 16.52
N GLY A 127 -7.70 2.36 15.27
CA GLY A 127 -7.36 1.53 14.13
C GLY A 127 -6.00 0.85 14.30
N LEU A 128 -5.00 1.57 14.80
CA LEU A 128 -3.69 1.00 15.12
C LEU A 128 -3.81 -0.08 16.20
N ALA A 129 -4.49 0.22 17.31
CA ALA A 129 -4.68 -0.74 18.40
C ALA A 129 -5.40 -2.02 17.92
N ALA A 130 -6.44 -1.87 17.09
CA ALA A 130 -7.16 -3.00 16.51
C ALA A 130 -6.27 -3.83 15.58
N ALA A 131 -5.50 -3.20 14.70
CA ALA A 131 -4.59 -3.90 13.79
C ALA A 131 -3.53 -4.71 14.54
N LEU A 132 -2.93 -4.12 15.58
CA LEU A 132 -1.96 -4.81 16.45
C LEU A 132 -2.60 -5.99 17.19
N ALA A 133 -3.82 -5.83 17.70
CA ALA A 133 -4.56 -6.91 18.35
C ALA A 133 -4.91 -8.06 17.38
N LEU A 134 -5.08 -7.77 16.10
CA LEU A 134 -5.30 -8.75 15.04
C LEU A 134 -4.01 -9.36 14.48
N GLY A 135 -2.85 -8.96 15.01
CA GLY A 135 -1.55 -9.55 14.74
C GLY A 135 -0.71 -8.84 13.68
N ALA A 136 -1.10 -7.65 13.23
CA ALA A 136 -0.27 -6.84 12.34
C ALA A 136 0.87 -6.17 13.12
N ASP A 137 1.99 -5.86 12.46
CA ASP A 137 3.14 -5.17 13.04
C ASP A 137 2.98 -3.63 13.01
N GLY A 138 1.97 -3.13 12.32
CA GLY A 138 1.68 -1.70 12.17
C GLY A 138 0.54 -1.45 11.19
N ILE A 139 0.34 -0.18 10.83
CA ILE A 139 -0.67 0.23 9.85
C ILE A 139 -0.08 1.10 8.74
N ASN A 140 -0.74 1.07 7.59
CA ASN A 140 -0.52 1.95 6.46
C ASN A 140 -1.77 2.82 6.26
N MET A 141 -1.60 4.14 6.24
CA MET A 141 -2.70 5.11 6.10
C MET A 141 -2.50 5.95 4.84
N GLY A 142 -3.55 6.11 4.06
CA GLY A 142 -3.58 7.01 2.90
C GLY A 142 -4.45 8.24 3.17
N THR A 143 -5.76 8.05 3.22
CA THR A 143 -6.77 9.12 3.30
C THR A 143 -6.54 10.06 4.49
N ARG A 144 -6.16 9.52 5.66
CA ARG A 144 -5.85 10.33 6.84
C ARG A 144 -4.76 11.37 6.56
N PHE A 145 -3.69 10.98 5.85
CA PHE A 145 -2.63 11.92 5.48
C PHE A 145 -3.00 12.84 4.33
N MET A 146 -3.90 12.43 3.45
CA MET A 146 -4.38 13.29 2.36
C MET A 146 -5.12 14.54 2.85
N VAL A 147 -5.78 14.47 4.00
CA VAL A 147 -6.54 15.60 4.58
C VAL A 147 -5.72 16.48 5.52
N THR A 148 -4.44 16.20 5.73
CA THR A 148 -3.55 17.06 6.54
C THR A 148 -3.28 18.39 5.83
N GLU A 149 -2.91 19.40 6.60
CA GLU A 149 -2.60 20.73 6.06
C GLU A 149 -1.43 20.68 5.08
N GLU A 150 -0.42 19.85 5.38
CA GLU A 150 0.82 19.71 4.62
C GLU A 150 0.64 18.97 3.28
N ALA A 151 -0.41 18.16 3.13
CA ALA A 151 -0.63 17.43 1.88
C ALA A 151 -0.90 18.39 0.72
N PRO A 152 -0.21 18.23 -0.45
CA PRO A 152 -0.36 19.13 -1.59
C PRO A 152 -1.64 18.85 -2.39
N ILE A 153 -2.77 18.73 -1.69
CA ILE A 153 -4.09 18.46 -2.26
C ILE A 153 -4.92 19.73 -2.13
N HIS A 154 -5.71 20.01 -3.16
CA HIS A 154 -6.55 21.21 -3.20
C HIS A 154 -7.50 21.27 -1.99
N THR A 155 -7.58 22.42 -1.33
CA THR A 155 -8.32 22.63 -0.06
C THR A 155 -9.79 22.20 -0.16
N LYS A 156 -10.45 22.44 -1.28
CA LYS A 156 -11.86 22.02 -1.48
C LYS A 156 -12.01 20.48 -1.47
N VAL A 157 -11.01 19.74 -1.98
CA VAL A 157 -11.01 18.27 -1.94
C VAL A 157 -10.82 17.80 -0.50
N LYS A 158 -9.86 18.39 0.22
CA LYS A 158 -9.66 18.09 1.65
C LYS A 158 -10.92 18.34 2.46
N GLN A 159 -11.57 19.51 2.26
CA GLN A 159 -12.78 19.86 2.96
C GLN A 159 -13.92 18.89 2.65
N ALA A 160 -14.11 18.53 1.38
CA ALA A 160 -15.11 17.55 1.00
C ALA A 160 -14.88 16.19 1.69
N MET A 161 -13.61 15.75 1.81
CA MET A 161 -13.27 14.50 2.53
C MET A 161 -13.51 14.61 4.05
N VAL A 162 -13.33 15.80 4.63
CA VAL A 162 -13.58 16.04 6.07
C VAL A 162 -15.08 16.10 6.37
N ASP A 163 -15.87 16.66 5.45
CA ASP A 163 -17.33 16.79 5.59
C ASP A 163 -18.08 15.49 5.27
N ALA A 164 -17.39 14.51 4.65
CA ALA A 164 -17.98 13.23 4.25
C ALA A 164 -18.28 12.32 5.44
N SER A 165 -19.33 11.53 5.29
CA SER A 165 -19.68 10.42 6.18
C SER A 165 -19.14 9.08 5.66
N GLU A 166 -19.29 8.05 6.42
CA GLU A 166 -18.97 6.66 6.03
C GLU A 166 -19.80 6.16 4.82
N LEU A 167 -20.86 6.84 4.47
CA LEU A 167 -21.73 6.51 3.33
C LEU A 167 -21.32 7.20 2.03
N ASP A 168 -20.44 8.17 2.10
CA ASP A 168 -20.06 9.01 0.95
C ASP A 168 -18.90 8.42 0.14
N THR A 169 -18.85 7.09 0.03
CA THR A 169 -17.89 6.39 -0.83
C THR A 169 -18.63 5.43 -1.79
N ALA A 170 -18.07 5.23 -2.96
CA ALA A 170 -18.63 4.32 -3.95
C ALA A 170 -17.54 3.44 -4.60
N LEU A 171 -17.92 2.22 -4.94
CA LEU A 171 -17.11 1.36 -5.81
C LEU A 171 -17.47 1.61 -7.26
N ILE A 172 -16.47 1.94 -8.06
CA ILE A 172 -16.61 2.14 -9.51
C ILE A 172 -15.83 1.07 -10.27
N TYR A 173 -16.16 0.88 -11.54
CA TYR A 173 -15.51 -0.08 -12.45
C TYR A 173 -15.61 -1.56 -12.02
N ARG A 174 -16.56 -1.95 -11.18
CA ARG A 174 -16.70 -3.35 -10.71
C ARG A 174 -16.92 -4.37 -11.83
N THR A 175 -17.48 -3.95 -12.96
CA THR A 175 -17.68 -4.80 -14.14
C THR A 175 -16.51 -4.81 -15.11
N LEU A 176 -15.53 -3.96 -14.85
CA LEU A 176 -14.26 -3.88 -15.57
C LEU A 176 -13.15 -4.34 -14.64
N SER A 177 -12.01 -4.71 -15.18
CA SER A 177 -10.83 -4.95 -14.34
C SER A 177 -10.42 -3.65 -13.61
N ASN A 178 -9.95 -3.76 -12.37
CA ASN A 178 -9.53 -2.65 -11.51
C ASN A 178 -10.67 -1.89 -10.83
N THR A 179 -11.50 -2.61 -10.07
CA THR A 179 -12.43 -1.97 -9.11
C THR A 179 -11.72 -0.89 -8.30
N ALA A 180 -12.32 0.27 -8.21
CA ALA A 180 -11.79 1.37 -7.40
C ALA A 180 -12.84 1.90 -6.43
N ARG A 181 -12.42 2.21 -5.20
CA ARG A 181 -13.20 2.94 -4.23
C ARG A 181 -12.86 4.42 -4.34
N VAL A 182 -13.87 5.20 -4.62
CA VAL A 182 -13.78 6.66 -4.73
C VAL A 182 -14.69 7.31 -3.70
N PHE A 183 -14.36 8.55 -3.45
CA PHE A 183 -15.09 9.47 -2.61
C PHE A 183 -15.95 10.40 -3.48
#